data_3214ddf9122a97609aeb83c4b75ad094
#
_entry.id   3214ddf9122a97609aeb83c4b75ad094
#
_cell.length_a   1.000
_cell.length_b   1.000
_cell.length_c   1.000
_cell.angle_alpha   90.00
_cell.angle_beta   90.00
_cell.angle_gamma   90.00
#
_symmetry.space_group_name_H-M   'P 1'
#
loop_
_entity.id
_entity.type
_entity.pdbx_description
1 polymer ?
#
loop_
_entity_poly.entity_id
_entity_poly.type
_entity_poly.pdbx_seq_one_letter_code
_entity_poly.pdbx_strand_id
1 'polypeptide(L)'
;MKLLRYIFIALALPVCTEAGAQTLADFIATGLENNYNLKIARNEEAISANNATYANAGYLPTVNATAGYSGTVDTGSGQLGHGVQGGVNAEWTVFDGFKIQATYAKLQELKRQGATRTRLDIEDYVATLTAEYYNLIQQKIRMRNLNNAVKLSKERLRIVLERYSIGSASRLDLQQAQVDFNADSAKSLKQHELMATSRIRLYELMAVKDMQTPLVLNDSAIDVDATLTHDSLLEATMRLNAGLLDKRHNIRLAELDYKATMSRDYPYIKLNAGYNYQHTIEGNGRGGVDFGVKVGYNIFDGKRTSQKRNAQLNIENADLARMQLEQSLRSDLADLWQAYKNNLRLLSLERENLVTAQENHYIAHERYMLGSLSGIEMREAQQSLLDAEERILEAQYNTKLCEISLRQISGDIMKYME
;
A
#
# COMPACT_ATOMS: atom_id res chain seq x y z
N MET A 1 -8.53 -50.97 18.41
CA MET A 1 -9.97 -50.86 18.76
C MET A 1 -10.41 -49.44 18.54
N LYS A 2 -11.35 -49.31 17.60
CA LYS A 2 -12.29 -48.20 17.31
C LYS A 2 -11.74 -46.81 17.03
N LEU A 3 -11.50 -46.58 15.73
CA LEU A 3 -11.54 -45.32 15.02
C LEU A 3 -12.91 -44.63 15.18
N LEU A 4 -12.92 -43.38 15.62
CA LEU A 4 -14.07 -42.51 15.47
C LEU A 4 -13.76 -41.49 14.36
N ARG A 5 -14.30 -41.74 13.16
CA ARG A 5 -14.36 -40.79 12.03
C ARG A 5 -15.39 -39.73 12.36
N TYR A 6 -14.96 -38.49 12.55
CA TYR A 6 -15.84 -37.31 12.48
C TYR A 6 -15.97 -36.91 11.03
N ILE A 7 -17.13 -37.22 10.44
CA ILE A 7 -17.58 -36.69 9.19
C ILE A 7 -18.12 -35.27 9.49
N PHE A 8 -17.33 -34.24 9.13
CA PHE A 8 -17.84 -32.90 9.02
C PHE A 8 -18.58 -32.77 7.69
N ILE A 9 -19.90 -32.88 7.73
CA ILE A 9 -20.78 -32.46 6.64
C ILE A 9 -20.78 -30.93 6.67
N ALA A 10 -19.95 -30.32 5.82
CA ALA A 10 -20.04 -28.91 5.50
C ALA A 10 -21.36 -28.70 4.73
N LEU A 11 -22.35 -28.20 5.43
CA LEU A 11 -23.57 -27.67 4.83
C LEU A 11 -23.18 -26.39 4.08
N ALA A 12 -22.89 -26.51 2.79
CA ALA A 12 -22.73 -25.37 1.91
C ALA A 12 -24.12 -24.75 1.72
N LEU A 13 -24.47 -23.82 2.60
CA LEU A 13 -25.54 -22.86 2.33
C LEU A 13 -25.09 -22.03 1.12
N PRO A 14 -25.88 -21.94 0.04
CA PRO A 14 -25.65 -20.93 -0.96
C PRO A 14 -25.92 -19.58 -0.28
N VAL A 15 -24.86 -18.84 0.00
CA VAL A 15 -24.98 -17.43 0.33
C VAL A 15 -25.48 -16.78 -0.97
N CYS A 16 -26.80 -16.66 -1.11
CA CYS A 16 -27.38 -15.65 -1.97
C CYS A 16 -26.88 -14.31 -1.42
N THR A 17 -25.84 -13.79 -1.99
CA THR A 17 -25.48 -12.39 -1.81
C THR A 17 -26.58 -11.58 -2.51
N GLU A 18 -27.62 -11.22 -1.75
CA GLU A 18 -28.36 -10.02 -2.08
C GLU A 18 -27.30 -8.94 -2.27
N ALA A 19 -27.35 -8.26 -3.40
CA ALA A 19 -26.51 -7.10 -3.66
C ALA A 19 -26.94 -5.96 -2.73
N GLY A 20 -26.68 -6.12 -1.44
CA GLY A 20 -26.83 -5.07 -0.44
C GLY A 20 -25.89 -3.94 -0.81
N ALA A 21 -26.32 -2.71 -0.58
CA ALA A 21 -25.47 -1.54 -0.77
C ALA A 21 -24.23 -1.69 0.14
N GLN A 22 -23.04 -1.67 -0.47
CA GLN A 22 -21.77 -1.87 0.22
C GLN A 22 -21.27 -0.56 0.79
N THR A 23 -20.75 -0.62 2.02
CA THR A 23 -20.11 0.50 2.71
C THR A 23 -18.61 0.56 2.39
N LEU A 24 -17.96 1.70 2.67
CA LEU A 24 -16.50 1.81 2.54
C LEU A 24 -15.76 0.71 3.34
N ALA A 25 -16.24 0.40 4.54
CA ALA A 25 -15.64 -0.65 5.37
C ALA A 25 -15.70 -2.04 4.71
N ASP A 26 -16.80 -2.36 3.99
CA ASP A 26 -16.94 -3.62 3.25
C ASP A 26 -15.92 -3.70 2.08
N PHE A 27 -15.71 -2.57 1.38
CA PHE A 27 -14.69 -2.48 0.33
C PHE A 27 -13.28 -2.68 0.88
N ILE A 28 -12.96 -2.01 2.00
CA ILE A 28 -11.66 -2.16 2.64
C ILE A 28 -11.46 -3.60 3.10
N ALA A 29 -12.44 -4.21 3.76
CA ALA A 29 -12.36 -5.60 4.23
C ALA A 29 -12.12 -6.59 3.07
N THR A 30 -12.91 -6.47 1.99
CA THR A 30 -12.74 -7.30 0.78
C THR A 30 -11.34 -7.14 0.18
N GLY A 31 -10.87 -5.92 0.10
CA GLY A 31 -9.56 -5.62 -0.47
C GLY A 31 -8.41 -6.10 0.40
N LEU A 32 -8.49 -5.95 1.72
CA LEU A 32 -7.49 -6.48 2.67
C LEU A 32 -7.34 -8.00 2.59
N GLU A 33 -8.41 -8.72 2.23
CA GLU A 33 -8.37 -10.15 2.06
C GLU A 33 -7.80 -10.56 0.70
N ASN A 34 -8.18 -9.87 -0.38
CA ASN A 34 -7.96 -10.33 -1.74
C ASN A 34 -6.78 -9.70 -2.44
N ASN A 35 -6.37 -8.47 -2.09
CA ASN A 35 -5.32 -7.72 -2.79
C ASN A 35 -4.00 -8.49 -2.83
N TYR A 36 -3.43 -8.62 -4.03
CA TYR A 36 -2.22 -9.40 -4.25
C TYR A 36 -0.98 -8.76 -3.60
N ASN A 37 -0.85 -7.44 -3.61
CA ASN A 37 0.29 -6.75 -2.99
C ASN A 37 0.30 -6.97 -1.48
N LEU A 38 -0.87 -6.94 -0.82
CA LEU A 38 -0.98 -7.23 0.61
C LEU A 38 -0.68 -8.71 0.93
N LYS A 39 -1.06 -9.63 0.04
CA LYS A 39 -0.67 -11.05 0.18
C LYS A 39 0.84 -11.22 0.08
N ILE A 40 1.50 -10.51 -0.84
CA ILE A 40 2.96 -10.50 -0.97
C ILE A 40 3.60 -9.94 0.31
N ALA A 41 3.14 -8.77 0.80
CA ALA A 41 3.65 -8.17 2.03
C ALA A 41 3.54 -9.11 3.25
N ARG A 42 2.40 -9.81 3.41
CA ARG A 42 2.22 -10.82 4.46
C ARG A 42 3.16 -12.02 4.30
N ASN A 43 3.43 -12.45 3.06
CA ASN A 43 4.40 -13.50 2.80
C ASN A 43 5.83 -13.04 3.15
N GLU A 44 6.21 -11.80 2.87
CA GLU A 44 7.51 -11.23 3.24
C GLU A 44 7.68 -11.13 4.77
N GLU A 45 6.61 -10.76 5.47
CA GLU A 45 6.56 -10.81 6.93
C GLU A 45 6.76 -12.24 7.45
N ALA A 46 6.05 -13.22 6.87
CA ALA A 46 6.19 -14.63 7.21
C ALA A 46 7.61 -15.16 6.93
N ILE A 47 8.24 -14.76 5.81
CA ILE A 47 9.64 -15.08 5.51
C ILE A 47 10.56 -14.51 6.58
N SER A 48 10.36 -13.26 6.98
CA SER A 48 11.15 -12.63 8.04
C SER A 48 10.97 -13.35 9.38
N ALA A 49 9.75 -13.80 9.69
CA ALA A 49 9.44 -14.61 10.88
C ALA A 49 10.10 -16.00 10.83
N ASN A 50 10.05 -16.68 9.68
CA ASN A 50 10.68 -17.98 9.47
C ASN A 50 12.21 -17.92 9.59
N ASN A 51 12.80 -16.79 9.19
CA ASN A 51 14.23 -16.57 9.32
C ASN A 51 14.68 -16.31 10.77
N ALA A 52 13.79 -15.90 11.66
CA ALA A 52 14.10 -15.52 13.03
C ALA A 52 14.22 -16.73 13.98
N THR A 53 15.08 -17.68 13.62
CA THR A 53 15.29 -18.94 14.34
C THR A 53 16.70 -19.04 14.93
N TYR A 54 16.88 -19.90 15.91
CA TYR A 54 18.20 -20.25 16.47
C TYR A 54 19.12 -20.88 15.43
N ALA A 55 18.56 -21.69 14.50
CA ALA A 55 19.33 -22.32 13.42
C ALA A 55 19.95 -21.26 12.51
N ASN A 56 19.15 -20.31 12.02
CA ASN A 56 19.64 -19.25 11.11
C ASN A 56 20.58 -18.26 11.82
N ALA A 57 20.50 -18.14 13.12
CA ALA A 57 21.45 -17.35 13.91
C ALA A 57 22.80 -18.04 14.08
N GLY A 58 22.88 -19.36 13.87
CA GLY A 58 24.11 -20.15 14.02
C GLY A 58 24.29 -20.81 15.38
N TYR A 59 23.21 -20.94 16.18
CA TYR A 59 23.26 -21.65 17.45
C TYR A 59 23.34 -23.17 17.30
N LEU A 60 22.87 -23.73 16.18
CA LEU A 60 22.81 -25.16 15.95
C LEU A 60 24.01 -25.63 15.12
N PRO A 61 24.46 -26.88 15.31
CA PRO A 61 25.48 -27.46 14.47
C PRO A 61 24.98 -27.67 13.02
N THR A 62 25.91 -27.66 12.08
CA THR A 62 25.67 -28.11 10.70
C THR A 62 26.21 -29.51 10.53
N VAL A 63 25.44 -30.40 9.89
CA VAL A 63 25.86 -31.77 9.56
C VAL A 63 25.86 -31.91 8.04
N ASN A 64 27.02 -32.23 7.48
CA ASN A 64 27.19 -32.37 6.04
C ASN A 64 27.67 -33.80 5.71
N ALA A 65 27.04 -34.44 4.73
CA ALA A 65 27.51 -35.66 4.14
C ALA A 65 28.16 -35.34 2.80
N THR A 66 29.37 -35.86 2.58
CA THR A 66 30.14 -35.66 1.34
C THR A 66 30.53 -37.03 0.75
N ALA A 67 30.48 -37.13 -0.57
CA ALA A 67 31.05 -38.26 -1.30
C ALA A 67 31.75 -37.69 -2.53
N GLY A 68 32.93 -38.23 -2.80
CA GLY A 68 33.75 -37.76 -3.92
C GLY A 68 34.64 -38.86 -4.48
N TYR A 69 34.97 -38.71 -5.76
CA TYR A 69 36.01 -39.47 -6.42
C TYR A 69 37.14 -38.51 -6.76
N SER A 70 38.36 -38.87 -6.44
CA SER A 70 39.55 -38.08 -6.77
C SER A 70 40.57 -38.91 -7.49
N GLY A 71 41.15 -38.34 -8.53
CA GLY A 71 42.34 -38.88 -9.21
C GLY A 71 43.50 -37.91 -9.04
N THR A 72 44.65 -38.40 -8.64
CA THR A 72 45.90 -37.63 -8.54
C THR A 72 46.94 -38.26 -9.43
N VAL A 73 47.65 -37.44 -10.19
CA VAL A 73 48.85 -37.87 -10.94
C VAL A 73 50.05 -37.36 -10.16
N ASP A 74 50.86 -38.27 -9.67
CA ASP A 74 52.14 -37.89 -9.09
C ASP A 74 53.12 -37.52 -10.21
N THR A 75 53.48 -36.25 -10.25
CA THR A 75 54.36 -35.70 -11.30
C THR A 75 55.81 -36.19 -11.20
N GLY A 76 56.23 -36.77 -10.09
CA GLY A 76 57.59 -37.32 -9.89
C GLY A 76 57.69 -38.76 -10.30
N SER A 77 56.67 -39.58 -10.10
CA SER A 77 56.66 -41.01 -10.42
C SER A 77 55.78 -41.37 -11.64
N GLY A 78 54.96 -40.46 -12.12
CA GLY A 78 53.96 -40.67 -13.19
C GLY A 78 52.83 -41.63 -12.79
N GLN A 79 52.67 -41.98 -11.52
CA GLN A 79 51.66 -42.89 -11.06
C GLN A 79 50.31 -42.19 -10.93
N LEU A 80 49.25 -42.84 -11.40
CA LEU A 80 47.86 -42.43 -11.28
C LEU A 80 47.27 -43.05 -10.02
N GLY A 81 46.99 -42.23 -9.00
CA GLY A 81 46.27 -42.66 -7.82
C GLY A 81 44.78 -42.34 -7.99
N HIS A 82 43.90 -43.30 -7.81
CA HIS A 82 42.46 -43.13 -7.81
C HIS A 82 41.89 -43.47 -6.44
N GLY A 83 40.90 -42.67 -6.00
CA GLY A 83 40.28 -42.95 -4.70
C GLY A 83 38.83 -42.48 -4.65
N VAL A 84 38.04 -43.22 -3.89
CA VAL A 84 36.68 -42.83 -3.46
C VAL A 84 36.78 -42.39 -2.01
N GLN A 85 36.19 -41.24 -1.72
CA GLN A 85 36.12 -40.73 -0.36
C GLN A 85 34.67 -40.37 -0.03
N GLY A 86 34.28 -40.62 1.21
CA GLY A 86 32.98 -40.26 1.72
C GLY A 86 33.03 -40.00 3.20
N GLY A 87 32.22 -39.10 3.69
CA GLY A 87 32.19 -38.80 5.12
C GLY A 87 30.97 -38.05 5.55
N VAL A 88 30.71 -38.06 6.85
CA VAL A 88 29.70 -37.26 7.53
C VAL A 88 30.44 -36.42 8.55
N ASN A 89 30.31 -35.08 8.42
CA ASN A 89 31.00 -34.14 9.30
C ASN A 89 30.00 -33.20 9.95
N ALA A 90 30.09 -33.03 11.25
CA ALA A 90 29.35 -32.07 12.06
C ALA A 90 30.30 -30.93 12.48
N GLU A 91 29.88 -29.69 12.27
CA GLU A 91 30.58 -28.50 12.76
C GLU A 91 29.64 -27.67 13.61
N TRP A 92 30.10 -27.28 14.80
CA TRP A 92 29.35 -26.44 15.72
C TRP A 92 30.20 -25.31 16.27
N THR A 93 29.75 -24.07 16.06
CA THR A 93 30.35 -22.91 16.67
C THR A 93 29.68 -22.65 18.01
N VAL A 94 30.37 -23.02 19.10
CA VAL A 94 29.86 -22.88 20.48
C VAL A 94 29.95 -21.45 20.98
N PHE A 95 31.02 -20.76 20.59
CA PHE A 95 31.27 -19.37 20.92
C PHE A 95 32.01 -18.64 19.79
N ASP A 96 31.56 -17.44 19.44
CA ASP A 96 32.11 -16.63 18.37
C ASP A 96 32.22 -15.15 18.75
N GLY A 97 32.47 -14.88 20.03
CA GLY A 97 32.58 -13.51 20.53
C GLY A 97 31.24 -12.78 20.56
N PHE A 98 30.14 -13.45 20.85
CA PHE A 98 28.77 -12.91 20.91
C PHE A 98 28.15 -12.55 19.55
N LYS A 99 28.73 -12.95 18.42
CA LYS A 99 28.16 -12.71 17.10
C LYS A 99 26.86 -13.45 16.89
N ILE A 100 26.79 -14.71 17.31
CA ILE A 100 25.56 -15.53 17.23
C ILE A 100 24.41 -14.83 17.97
N GLN A 101 24.66 -14.30 19.19
CA GLN A 101 23.67 -13.58 19.96
C GLN A 101 23.22 -12.31 19.25
N ALA A 102 24.15 -11.52 18.70
CA ALA A 102 23.86 -10.31 17.94
C ALA A 102 23.07 -10.64 16.67
N THR A 103 23.43 -11.73 15.96
CA THR A 103 22.71 -12.20 14.78
C THR A 103 21.30 -12.64 15.12
N TYR A 104 21.08 -13.39 16.21
CA TYR A 104 19.75 -13.75 16.65
C TYR A 104 18.90 -12.52 16.98
N ALA A 105 19.45 -11.57 17.73
CA ALA A 105 18.75 -10.34 18.05
C ALA A 105 18.42 -9.53 16.76
N LYS A 106 19.32 -9.53 15.77
CA LYS A 106 19.08 -8.93 14.45
C LYS A 106 17.93 -9.60 13.70
N LEU A 107 17.88 -10.92 13.68
CA LEU A 107 16.79 -11.68 13.05
C LEU A 107 15.44 -11.41 13.74
N GLN A 108 15.42 -11.32 15.08
CA GLN A 108 14.21 -10.92 15.81
C GLN A 108 13.77 -9.50 15.50
N GLU A 109 14.72 -8.58 15.31
CA GLU A 109 14.41 -7.20 14.92
C GLU A 109 13.91 -7.10 13.47
N LEU A 110 14.48 -7.87 12.54
CA LEU A 110 13.97 -7.99 11.17
C LEU A 110 12.55 -8.54 11.12
N LYS A 111 12.21 -9.49 12.00
CA LYS A 111 10.83 -9.98 12.16
C LYS A 111 9.87 -8.86 12.57
N ARG A 112 10.27 -8.02 13.57
CA ARG A 112 9.45 -6.88 13.99
C ARG A 112 9.32 -5.82 12.90
N GLN A 113 10.41 -5.57 12.19
CA GLN A 113 10.43 -4.66 11.04
C GLN A 113 9.51 -5.14 9.92
N GLY A 114 9.47 -6.47 9.66
CA GLY A 114 8.55 -7.08 8.70
C GLY A 114 7.09 -6.73 9.02
N ALA A 115 6.66 -6.93 10.26
CA ALA A 115 5.31 -6.55 10.70
C ALA A 115 5.03 -5.04 10.55
N THR A 116 6.03 -4.18 10.81
CA THR A 116 5.88 -2.73 10.63
C THR A 116 5.72 -2.36 9.15
N ARG A 117 6.43 -3.04 8.25
CA ARG A 117 6.31 -2.83 6.79
C ARG A 117 4.97 -3.30 6.26
N THR A 118 4.51 -4.49 6.67
CA THR A 118 3.16 -4.97 6.34
C THR A 118 2.09 -3.96 6.79
N ARG A 119 2.25 -3.37 7.98
CA ARG A 119 1.36 -2.31 8.46
C ARG A 119 1.40 -1.08 7.55
N LEU A 120 2.58 -0.63 7.12
CA LEU A 120 2.74 0.51 6.21
C LEU A 120 2.04 0.24 4.88
N ASP A 121 2.22 -0.95 4.29
CA ASP A 121 1.57 -1.34 3.04
C ASP A 121 0.03 -1.39 3.18
N ILE A 122 -0.48 -1.82 4.35
CA ILE A 122 -1.91 -1.81 4.65
C ILE A 122 -2.43 -0.37 4.76
N GLU A 123 -1.72 0.52 5.47
CA GLU A 123 -2.10 1.93 5.61
C GLU A 123 -2.14 2.64 4.24
N ASP A 124 -1.14 2.41 3.39
CA ASP A 124 -1.07 2.95 2.02
C ASP A 124 -2.21 2.41 1.15
N TYR A 125 -2.49 1.13 1.26
CA TYR A 125 -3.59 0.48 0.55
C TYR A 125 -4.95 1.06 0.96
N VAL A 126 -5.23 1.17 2.25
CA VAL A 126 -6.48 1.73 2.78
C VAL A 126 -6.66 3.18 2.33
N ALA A 127 -5.59 4.00 2.35
CA ALA A 127 -5.64 5.36 1.85
C ALA A 127 -5.98 5.42 0.36
N THR A 128 -5.33 4.60 -0.46
CA THR A 128 -5.56 4.53 -1.90
C THR A 128 -6.98 4.07 -2.23
N LEU A 129 -7.45 2.99 -1.58
CA LEU A 129 -8.80 2.47 -1.79
C LEU A 129 -9.87 3.50 -1.37
N THR A 130 -9.67 4.16 -0.23
CA THR A 130 -10.57 5.20 0.27
C THR A 130 -10.65 6.38 -0.70
N ALA A 131 -9.52 6.82 -1.26
CA ALA A 131 -9.47 7.89 -2.25
C ALA A 131 -10.23 7.50 -3.53
N GLU A 132 -10.05 6.28 -4.04
CA GLU A 132 -10.77 5.79 -5.23
C GLU A 132 -12.26 5.55 -4.97
N TYR A 133 -12.64 5.14 -3.76
CA TYR A 133 -14.03 5.05 -3.36
C TYR A 133 -14.75 6.41 -3.42
N TYR A 134 -14.14 7.45 -2.84
CA TYR A 134 -14.69 8.80 -2.91
C TYR A 134 -14.60 9.42 -4.32
N ASN A 135 -13.60 9.03 -5.12
CA ASN A 135 -13.56 9.37 -6.54
C ASN A 135 -14.80 8.78 -7.28
N LEU A 136 -15.14 7.53 -7.04
CA LEU A 136 -16.32 6.93 -7.67
C LEU A 136 -17.63 7.63 -7.23
N ILE A 137 -17.74 8.04 -5.96
CA ILE A 137 -18.87 8.85 -5.47
C ILE A 137 -18.91 10.18 -6.21
N GLN A 138 -17.77 10.86 -6.35
CA GLN A 138 -17.66 12.10 -7.12
C GLN A 138 -18.16 11.91 -8.56
N GLN A 139 -17.69 10.87 -9.26
CA GLN A 139 -18.13 10.58 -10.63
C GLN A 139 -19.64 10.29 -10.71
N LYS A 140 -20.21 9.61 -9.72
CA LYS A 140 -21.66 9.33 -9.61
C LYS A 140 -22.47 10.62 -9.44
N ILE A 141 -22.01 11.54 -8.58
CA ILE A 141 -22.67 12.84 -8.37
C ILE A 141 -22.58 13.69 -9.64
N ARG A 142 -21.40 13.79 -10.26
CA ARG A 142 -21.17 14.50 -11.52
C ARG A 142 -22.06 13.98 -12.64
N MET A 143 -22.22 12.65 -12.74
CA MET A 143 -23.13 12.03 -13.69
C MET A 143 -24.59 12.46 -13.47
N ARG A 144 -25.03 12.49 -12.20
CA ARG A 144 -26.38 12.99 -11.86
C ARG A 144 -26.58 14.42 -12.28
N ASN A 145 -25.61 15.31 -12.04
CA ASN A 145 -25.68 16.74 -12.38
C ASN A 145 -25.72 16.93 -13.92
N LEU A 146 -24.87 16.22 -14.66
CA LEU A 146 -24.87 16.24 -16.13
C LEU A 146 -26.17 15.68 -16.73
N ASN A 147 -26.73 14.62 -16.15
CA ASN A 147 -28.02 14.09 -16.60
C ASN A 147 -29.16 15.10 -16.35
N ASN A 148 -29.11 15.87 -15.27
CA ASN A 148 -30.05 16.96 -15.03
C ASN A 148 -29.86 18.09 -16.04
N ALA A 149 -28.60 18.45 -16.36
CA ALA A 149 -28.32 19.45 -17.43
C ALA A 149 -28.88 19.00 -18.80
N VAL A 150 -28.74 17.71 -19.16
CA VAL A 150 -29.32 17.14 -20.38
C VAL A 150 -30.85 17.26 -20.36
N LYS A 151 -31.51 16.98 -19.23
CA LYS A 151 -32.98 17.13 -19.09
C LYS A 151 -33.40 18.59 -19.32
N LEU A 152 -32.70 19.55 -18.71
CA LEU A 152 -32.99 20.96 -18.84
C LEU A 152 -32.78 21.47 -20.28
N SER A 153 -31.69 21.08 -20.95
CA SER A 153 -31.44 21.46 -22.34
C SER A 153 -32.41 20.79 -23.31
N LYS A 154 -32.86 19.56 -23.05
CA LYS A 154 -33.90 18.89 -23.83
C LYS A 154 -35.24 19.61 -23.71
N GLU A 155 -35.63 20.04 -22.50
CA GLU A 155 -36.86 20.78 -22.26
C GLU A 155 -36.81 22.16 -22.94
N ARG A 156 -35.67 22.86 -22.88
CA ARG A 156 -35.47 24.11 -23.60
C ARG A 156 -35.62 23.91 -25.10
N LEU A 157 -35.00 22.88 -25.68
CA LEU A 157 -35.14 22.55 -27.11
C LEU A 157 -36.62 22.33 -27.48
N ARG A 158 -37.39 21.61 -26.65
CA ARG A 158 -38.82 21.39 -26.85
C ARG A 158 -39.60 22.70 -26.90
N ILE A 159 -39.36 23.59 -25.93
CA ILE A 159 -40.02 24.90 -25.85
C ILE A 159 -39.69 25.76 -27.06
N VAL A 160 -38.41 25.79 -27.48
CA VAL A 160 -37.99 26.57 -28.64
C VAL A 160 -38.58 26.00 -29.92
N LEU A 161 -38.69 24.68 -30.06
CA LEU A 161 -39.32 24.01 -31.20
C LEU A 161 -40.82 24.41 -31.33
N GLU A 162 -41.55 24.41 -30.21
CA GLU A 162 -42.95 24.82 -30.15
C GLU A 162 -43.10 26.31 -30.54
N ARG A 163 -42.26 27.19 -29.99
CA ARG A 163 -42.24 28.65 -30.35
C ARG A 163 -41.89 28.88 -31.82
N TYR A 164 -40.96 28.08 -32.38
CA TYR A 164 -40.60 28.18 -33.79
C TYR A 164 -41.77 27.73 -34.69
N SER A 165 -42.53 26.67 -34.32
CA SER A 165 -43.67 26.16 -35.10
C SER A 165 -44.82 27.18 -35.22
N ILE A 166 -45.00 28.06 -34.21
CA ILE A 166 -45.99 29.14 -34.21
C ILE A 166 -45.41 30.48 -34.66
N GLY A 167 -44.16 30.52 -35.13
CA GLY A 167 -43.50 31.73 -35.64
C GLY A 167 -42.99 32.74 -34.60
N SER A 168 -42.94 32.35 -33.29
CA SER A 168 -42.50 33.22 -32.19
C SER A 168 -41.03 33.04 -31.79
N ALA A 169 -40.30 32.10 -32.44
CA ALA A 169 -38.85 31.96 -32.32
C ALA A 169 -38.19 31.89 -33.70
N SER A 170 -36.93 32.33 -33.77
CA SER A 170 -36.16 32.29 -35.00
C SER A 170 -35.59 30.89 -35.28
N ARG A 171 -35.19 30.63 -36.54
CA ARG A 171 -34.44 29.40 -36.89
C ARG A 171 -33.08 29.35 -36.17
N LEU A 172 -32.47 30.51 -35.89
CA LEU A 172 -31.21 30.61 -35.16
C LEU A 172 -31.39 30.09 -33.72
N ASP A 173 -32.46 30.50 -33.03
CA ASP A 173 -32.75 30.07 -31.67
C ASP A 173 -32.93 28.54 -31.62
N LEU A 174 -33.63 27.96 -32.62
CA LEU A 174 -33.85 26.53 -32.72
C LEU A 174 -32.49 25.77 -32.91
N GLN A 175 -31.63 26.26 -33.83
CA GLN A 175 -30.35 25.62 -34.07
C GLN A 175 -29.44 25.74 -32.86
N GLN A 176 -29.45 26.87 -32.15
CA GLN A 176 -28.69 27.07 -30.93
C GLN A 176 -29.14 26.08 -29.81
N ALA A 177 -30.43 25.95 -29.60
CA ALA A 177 -30.99 25.02 -28.63
C ALA A 177 -30.61 23.55 -28.93
N GLN A 178 -30.59 23.20 -30.23
CA GLN A 178 -30.16 21.84 -30.66
C GLN A 178 -28.67 21.62 -30.43
N VAL A 179 -27.80 22.59 -30.73
CA VAL A 179 -26.37 22.51 -30.45
C VAL A 179 -26.10 22.33 -28.95
N ASP A 180 -26.79 23.13 -28.12
CA ASP A 180 -26.65 23.03 -26.65
C ASP A 180 -27.07 21.69 -26.09
N PHE A 181 -28.21 21.13 -26.56
CA PHE A 181 -28.65 19.81 -26.17
C PHE A 181 -27.64 18.70 -26.57
N ASN A 182 -27.09 18.80 -27.79
CA ASN A 182 -26.09 17.87 -28.27
C ASN A 182 -24.79 17.95 -27.44
N ALA A 183 -24.36 19.18 -27.08
CA ALA A 183 -23.17 19.39 -26.26
C ALA A 183 -23.33 18.81 -24.84
N ASP A 184 -24.47 19.03 -24.19
CA ASP A 184 -24.75 18.50 -22.87
C ASP A 184 -24.88 16.95 -22.91
N SER A 185 -25.49 16.40 -23.96
CA SER A 185 -25.58 14.95 -24.20
C SER A 185 -24.19 14.34 -24.39
N ALA A 186 -23.29 14.99 -25.12
CA ALA A 186 -21.92 14.53 -25.31
C ALA A 186 -21.13 14.53 -24.01
N LYS A 187 -21.28 15.58 -23.15
CA LYS A 187 -20.67 15.62 -21.82
C LYS A 187 -21.16 14.47 -20.93
N SER A 188 -22.46 14.18 -20.93
CA SER A 188 -23.04 13.06 -20.18
C SER A 188 -22.50 11.72 -20.64
N LEU A 189 -22.36 11.50 -21.98
CA LEU A 189 -21.79 10.28 -22.55
C LEU A 189 -20.34 10.05 -22.11
N LYS A 190 -19.52 11.11 -22.17
CA LYS A 190 -18.12 11.06 -21.70
C LYS A 190 -18.03 10.75 -20.20
N GLN A 191 -18.96 11.28 -19.39
CA GLN A 191 -18.99 11.02 -17.96
C GLN A 191 -19.36 9.56 -17.64
N HIS A 192 -20.16 8.90 -18.47
CA HIS A 192 -20.42 7.47 -18.35
C HIS A 192 -19.14 6.64 -18.45
N GLU A 193 -18.26 6.98 -19.38
CA GLU A 193 -16.96 6.32 -19.55
C GLU A 193 -16.07 6.53 -18.31
N LEU A 194 -15.97 7.79 -17.80
CA LEU A 194 -15.17 8.10 -16.62
C LEU A 194 -15.65 7.36 -15.37
N MET A 195 -16.97 7.26 -15.18
CA MET A 195 -17.55 6.52 -14.06
C MET A 195 -17.27 5.00 -14.20
N ALA A 196 -17.35 4.45 -15.40
CA ALA A 196 -17.01 3.05 -15.65
C ALA A 196 -15.53 2.77 -15.39
N THR A 197 -14.63 3.65 -15.81
CA THR A 197 -13.20 3.55 -15.55
C THR A 197 -12.89 3.59 -14.04
N SER A 198 -13.49 4.52 -13.31
CA SER A 198 -13.32 4.61 -11.84
C SER A 198 -13.80 3.33 -11.13
N ARG A 199 -14.93 2.75 -11.57
CA ARG A 199 -15.42 1.47 -11.06
C ARG A 199 -14.44 0.32 -11.33
N ILE A 200 -13.91 0.22 -12.54
CA ILE A 200 -12.93 -0.81 -12.92
C ILE A 200 -11.69 -0.70 -12.05
N ARG A 201 -11.20 0.52 -11.81
CA ARG A 201 -10.04 0.76 -10.95
C ARG A 201 -10.27 0.33 -9.50
N LEU A 202 -11.47 0.57 -8.97
CA LEU A 202 -11.83 0.10 -7.64
C LEU A 202 -11.86 -1.44 -7.56
N TYR A 203 -12.39 -2.12 -8.59
CA TYR A 203 -12.34 -3.58 -8.67
C TYR A 203 -10.92 -4.13 -8.78
N GLU A 204 -10.04 -3.46 -9.54
CA GLU A 204 -8.63 -3.80 -9.63
C GLU A 204 -7.96 -3.75 -8.24
N LEU A 205 -8.18 -2.65 -7.49
CA LEU A 205 -7.66 -2.52 -6.13
C LEU A 205 -8.14 -3.63 -5.19
N MET A 206 -9.41 -4.03 -5.30
CA MET A 206 -9.98 -5.12 -4.52
C MET A 206 -9.62 -6.53 -5.04
N ALA A 207 -8.93 -6.63 -6.19
CA ALA A 207 -8.65 -7.89 -6.88
C ALA A 207 -9.91 -8.73 -7.19
N VAL A 208 -11.03 -8.06 -7.52
CA VAL A 208 -12.28 -8.71 -7.97
C VAL A 208 -12.10 -9.18 -9.40
N LYS A 209 -12.41 -10.46 -9.66
CA LYS A 209 -12.23 -11.06 -10.99
C LYS A 209 -13.27 -10.61 -12.02
N ASP A 210 -14.51 -10.44 -11.58
CA ASP A 210 -15.60 -9.99 -12.45
C ASP A 210 -15.77 -8.48 -12.33
N MET A 211 -15.24 -7.75 -13.31
CA MET A 211 -15.30 -6.29 -13.37
C MET A 211 -16.63 -5.77 -13.93
N GLN A 212 -17.56 -6.65 -14.34
CA GLN A 212 -18.85 -6.26 -14.91
C GLN A 212 -19.98 -6.28 -13.87
N THR A 213 -19.79 -6.90 -12.72
CA THR A 213 -20.78 -6.95 -11.65
C THR A 213 -21.25 -5.53 -11.29
N PRO A 214 -22.55 -5.28 -11.18
CA PRO A 214 -23.05 -3.98 -10.74
C PRO A 214 -22.58 -3.65 -9.34
N LEU A 215 -22.01 -2.45 -9.14
CA LEU A 215 -21.58 -1.95 -7.86
C LEU A 215 -22.65 -1.01 -7.29
N VAL A 216 -23.20 -1.34 -6.15
CA VAL A 216 -24.17 -0.50 -5.45
C VAL A 216 -23.49 0.14 -4.25
N LEU A 217 -23.19 1.44 -4.36
CA LEU A 217 -22.64 2.23 -3.26
C LEU A 217 -23.74 2.65 -2.32
N ASN A 218 -23.53 2.46 -1.02
CA ASN A 218 -24.43 2.96 0.02
C ASN A 218 -24.36 4.50 0.11
N ASP A 219 -23.15 5.04 0.02
CA ASP A 219 -22.92 6.47 0.15
C ASP A 219 -23.33 7.24 -1.11
N SER A 220 -23.97 8.37 -0.90
CA SER A 220 -24.44 9.29 -1.94
C SER A 220 -23.86 10.70 -1.82
N ALA A 221 -23.04 10.95 -0.79
CA ALA A 221 -22.40 12.22 -0.49
C ALA A 221 -20.94 12.02 -0.06
N ILE A 222 -20.16 13.08 -0.15
CA ILE A 222 -18.78 13.13 0.35
C ILE A 222 -18.79 13.90 1.66
N ASP A 223 -18.75 13.18 2.78
CA ASP A 223 -18.70 13.78 4.11
C ASP A 223 -17.25 14.03 4.52
N VAL A 224 -17.01 15.22 5.06
CA VAL A 224 -15.68 15.70 5.48
C VAL A 224 -15.68 15.89 7.00
N ASP A 225 -14.68 15.34 7.66
CA ASP A 225 -14.47 15.53 9.10
C ASP A 225 -13.82 16.89 9.37
N ALA A 226 -14.60 17.87 9.79
CA ALA A 226 -14.11 19.22 10.11
C ALA A 226 -13.50 19.34 11.53
N THR A 227 -13.41 18.25 12.29
CA THR A 227 -12.97 18.26 13.71
C THR A 227 -11.47 18.05 13.90
N LEU A 228 -10.73 17.79 12.82
CA LEU A 228 -9.29 17.55 12.86
C LEU A 228 -8.55 18.79 13.42
N THR A 229 -7.52 18.54 14.24
CA THR A 229 -6.65 19.60 14.78
C THR A 229 -5.20 19.31 14.44
N HIS A 230 -4.43 20.38 14.13
CA HIS A 230 -3.03 20.25 13.75
C HIS A 230 -2.17 19.57 14.83
N ASP A 231 -2.36 19.95 16.08
CA ASP A 231 -1.50 19.48 17.18
C ASP A 231 -1.72 18.00 17.48
N SER A 232 -2.98 17.52 17.43
CA SER A 232 -3.26 16.09 17.60
C SER A 232 -2.69 15.25 16.46
N LEU A 233 -2.77 15.75 15.21
CA LEU A 233 -2.19 15.07 14.05
C LEU A 233 -0.67 15.02 14.12
N LEU A 234 -0.02 16.12 14.54
CA LEU A 234 1.43 16.16 14.70
C LEU A 234 1.91 15.17 15.78
N GLU A 235 1.26 15.15 16.94
CA GLU A 235 1.58 14.20 18.00
C GLU A 235 1.40 12.75 17.54
N ALA A 236 0.28 12.45 16.88
CA ALA A 236 0.00 11.13 16.32
C ALA A 236 1.05 10.74 15.27
N THR A 237 1.41 11.63 14.35
CA THR A 237 2.44 11.40 13.32
C THR A 237 3.78 11.02 13.97
N MET A 238 4.25 11.77 14.94
CA MET A 238 5.54 11.49 15.58
C MET A 238 5.55 10.18 16.36
N ARG A 239 4.40 9.72 16.83
CA ARG A 239 4.26 8.51 17.64
C ARG A 239 3.93 7.26 16.81
N LEU A 240 2.98 7.36 15.88
CA LEU A 240 2.31 6.22 15.25
C LEU A 240 2.73 5.98 13.81
N ASN A 241 3.36 6.94 13.12
CA ASN A 241 3.72 6.80 11.71
C ASN A 241 4.60 5.56 11.48
N ALA A 242 4.13 4.63 10.65
CA ALA A 242 4.80 3.36 10.39
C ALA A 242 6.18 3.54 9.74
N GLY A 243 6.35 4.57 8.90
CA GLY A 243 7.65 4.91 8.30
C GLY A 243 8.70 5.33 9.34
N LEU A 244 8.31 6.12 10.36
CA LEU A 244 9.21 6.47 11.47
C LEU A 244 9.55 5.25 12.34
N LEU A 245 8.59 4.34 12.54
CA LEU A 245 8.84 3.08 13.24
C LEU A 245 9.83 2.21 12.46
N ASP A 246 9.70 2.10 11.12
CA ASP A 246 10.68 1.38 10.28
C ASP A 246 12.09 1.99 10.40
N LYS A 247 12.23 3.32 10.42
CA LYS A 247 13.53 3.97 10.64
C LYS A 247 14.13 3.67 12.01
N ARG A 248 13.30 3.56 13.06
CA ARG A 248 13.78 3.14 14.41
C ARG A 248 14.29 1.68 14.39
N HIS A 249 13.62 0.77 13.66
CA HIS A 249 14.13 -0.57 13.44
C HIS A 249 15.47 -0.56 12.71
N ASN A 250 15.65 0.30 11.69
CA ASN A 250 16.92 0.41 10.96
C ASN A 250 18.09 0.87 11.86
N ILE A 251 17.87 1.80 12.79
CA ILE A 251 18.87 2.18 13.79
C ILE A 251 19.24 0.97 14.64
N ARG A 252 18.22 0.24 15.13
CA ARG A 252 18.46 -0.95 15.95
C ARG A 252 19.21 -2.06 15.21
N LEU A 253 18.93 -2.25 13.93
CA LEU A 253 19.67 -3.19 13.09
C LEU A 253 21.14 -2.77 12.92
N ALA A 254 21.40 -1.49 12.69
CA ALA A 254 22.76 -0.96 12.61
C ALA A 254 23.55 -1.13 13.93
N GLU A 255 22.90 -0.93 15.09
CA GLU A 255 23.49 -1.19 16.40
C GLU A 255 23.85 -2.68 16.59
N LEU A 256 22.99 -3.59 16.11
CA LEU A 256 23.24 -5.02 16.20
C LEU A 256 24.33 -5.46 15.24
N ASP A 257 24.45 -4.85 14.07
CA ASP A 257 25.58 -5.06 13.13
C ASP A 257 26.91 -4.55 13.70
N TYR A 258 26.87 -3.42 14.42
CA TYR A 258 28.04 -2.96 15.18
C TYR A 258 28.46 -3.98 16.25
N LYS A 259 27.50 -4.50 17.03
CA LYS A 259 27.78 -5.56 18.03
C LYS A 259 28.36 -6.82 17.39
N ALA A 260 27.82 -7.24 16.24
CA ALA A 260 28.35 -8.36 15.48
C ALA A 260 29.78 -8.10 14.96
N THR A 261 30.10 -6.85 14.61
CA THR A 261 31.46 -6.45 14.20
C THR A 261 32.43 -6.48 15.38
N MET A 262 31.99 -6.10 16.59
CA MET A 262 32.78 -6.16 17.82
C MET A 262 33.15 -7.58 18.25
N SER A 263 32.42 -8.61 17.79
CA SER A 263 32.68 -10.02 18.11
C SER A 263 34.13 -10.46 17.77
N ARG A 264 34.75 -9.81 16.78
CA ARG A 264 36.13 -10.09 16.36
C ARG A 264 37.19 -9.73 17.40
N ASP A 265 36.81 -9.03 18.48
CA ASP A 265 37.68 -8.72 19.62
C ASP A 265 37.76 -9.87 20.62
N TYR A 266 36.98 -10.92 20.42
CA TYR A 266 36.88 -12.06 21.31
C TYR A 266 37.38 -13.33 20.63
N PRO A 267 37.81 -14.35 21.41
CA PRO A 267 38.11 -15.67 20.86
C PRO A 267 36.86 -16.35 20.33
N TYR A 268 37.05 -17.36 19.49
CA TYR A 268 36.00 -18.26 19.06
C TYR A 268 36.30 -19.70 19.45
N ILE A 269 35.25 -20.49 19.67
CA ILE A 269 35.35 -21.92 20.00
C ILE A 269 34.44 -22.67 19.02
N LYS A 270 35.05 -23.59 18.27
CA LYS A 270 34.37 -24.48 17.36
C LYS A 270 34.63 -25.92 17.75
N LEU A 271 33.58 -26.73 17.63
CA LEU A 271 33.64 -28.20 17.78
C LEU A 271 33.45 -28.79 16.39
N ASN A 272 34.21 -29.81 16.09
CA ASN A 272 34.01 -30.64 14.91
C ASN A 272 34.01 -32.13 15.32
N ALA A 273 33.18 -32.90 14.65
CA ALA A 273 33.16 -34.35 14.77
C ALA A 273 32.80 -34.94 13.39
N GLY A 274 33.48 -36.01 13.01
CA GLY A 274 33.23 -36.62 11.71
C GLY A 274 33.58 -38.07 11.66
N TYR A 275 33.02 -38.78 10.68
CA TYR A 275 33.46 -40.04 10.21
C TYR A 275 33.80 -39.92 8.73
N ASN A 276 35.09 -40.21 8.39
CA ASN A 276 35.58 -40.13 7.02
C ASN A 276 36.08 -41.52 6.60
N TYR A 277 35.67 -41.95 5.40
CA TYR A 277 36.12 -43.15 4.75
C TYR A 277 36.82 -42.81 3.44
N GLN A 278 37.98 -43.38 3.24
CA GLN A 278 38.74 -43.21 1.99
C GLN A 278 39.21 -44.60 1.51
N HIS A 279 38.95 -44.90 0.24
CA HIS A 279 39.39 -46.10 -0.41
C HIS A 279 40.21 -45.72 -1.66
N THR A 280 41.46 -46.14 -1.70
CA THR A 280 42.32 -45.96 -2.86
C THR A 280 42.32 -47.25 -3.65
N ILE A 281 42.21 -47.25 -4.97
CA ILE A 281 42.05 -48.46 -5.81
C ILE A 281 43.26 -49.39 -5.70
N GLU A 282 44.44 -48.87 -5.43
CA GLU A 282 45.64 -49.64 -5.18
C GLU A 282 45.95 -49.93 -3.73
N GLY A 283 45.03 -49.55 -2.81
CA GLY A 283 45.25 -49.70 -1.36
C GLY A 283 44.01 -50.14 -0.59
N ASN A 284 44.19 -50.43 0.68
CA ASN A 284 43.11 -50.79 1.57
C ASN A 284 42.29 -49.56 1.93
N GLY A 285 40.93 -49.72 1.97
CA GLY A 285 40.05 -48.72 2.50
C GLY A 285 40.33 -48.43 3.97
N ARG A 286 40.31 -47.16 4.34
CA ARG A 286 40.49 -46.70 5.74
C ARG A 286 39.33 -45.82 6.12
N GLY A 287 38.70 -46.19 7.24
CA GLY A 287 37.70 -45.35 7.90
C GLY A 287 38.22 -44.82 9.22
N GLY A 288 37.86 -43.60 9.57
CA GLY A 288 38.27 -43.01 10.84
C GLY A 288 37.24 -42.06 11.39
N VAL A 289 37.13 -41.98 12.71
CA VAL A 289 36.37 -40.97 13.43
C VAL A 289 37.36 -39.89 13.83
N ASP A 290 37.02 -38.66 13.48
CA ASP A 290 37.74 -37.47 13.93
C ASP A 290 36.82 -36.62 14.80
N PHE A 291 37.38 -36.05 15.85
CA PHE A 291 36.75 -35.06 16.69
C PHE A 291 37.80 -34.03 17.13
N GLY A 292 37.34 -32.81 17.29
CA GLY A 292 38.26 -31.72 17.64
C GLY A 292 37.57 -30.53 18.28
N VAL A 293 38.32 -29.83 19.09
CA VAL A 293 37.98 -28.50 19.63
C VAL A 293 38.98 -27.52 19.08
N LYS A 294 38.48 -26.52 18.39
CA LYS A 294 39.31 -25.43 17.86
C LYS A 294 39.02 -24.15 18.61
N VAL A 295 40.01 -23.62 19.34
CA VAL A 295 39.98 -22.29 19.94
C VAL A 295 40.86 -21.38 19.11
N GLY A 296 40.34 -20.26 18.66
CA GLY A 296 41.09 -19.29 17.89
C GLY A 296 40.82 -17.86 18.37
N TYR A 297 41.86 -17.06 18.25
CA TYR A 297 41.80 -15.63 18.54
C TYR A 297 42.52 -14.87 17.44
N ASN A 298 41.89 -13.85 16.88
CA ASN A 298 42.52 -13.07 15.82
C ASN A 298 43.32 -11.93 16.45
N ILE A 299 44.63 -12.14 16.54
CA ILE A 299 45.57 -11.21 17.19
C ILE A 299 45.69 -9.88 16.43
N PHE A 300 45.74 -9.97 15.08
CA PHE A 300 45.86 -8.81 14.22
C PHE A 300 44.98 -8.96 12.97
N ASP A 301 44.15 -7.97 12.72
CA ASP A 301 43.37 -7.80 11.49
C ASP A 301 43.39 -6.32 11.12
N GLY A 302 44.13 -5.93 10.09
CA GLY A 302 44.27 -4.53 9.65
C GLY A 302 42.95 -3.88 9.22
N LYS A 303 41.89 -4.68 8.94
CA LYS A 303 40.54 -4.18 8.57
C LYS A 303 39.66 -3.89 9.78
N ARG A 304 40.03 -4.37 10.95
CA ARG A 304 39.18 -4.34 12.16
C ARG A 304 38.79 -2.91 12.57
N THR A 305 39.75 -2.01 12.63
CA THR A 305 39.54 -0.62 13.05
C THR A 305 38.62 0.12 12.05
N SER A 306 38.87 -0.05 10.75
CA SER A 306 38.03 0.58 9.72
C SER A 306 36.61 0.02 9.73
N GLN A 307 36.41 -1.30 9.90
CA GLN A 307 35.09 -1.91 9.96
C GLN A 307 34.29 -1.45 11.17
N LYS A 308 34.92 -1.29 12.35
CA LYS A 308 34.27 -0.72 13.54
C LYS A 308 33.84 0.71 13.29
N ARG A 309 34.73 1.55 12.76
CA ARG A 309 34.42 2.94 12.44
C ARG A 309 33.28 3.04 11.41
N ASN A 310 33.32 2.21 10.36
CA ASN A 310 32.25 2.18 9.37
C ASN A 310 30.91 1.75 9.98
N ALA A 311 30.92 0.77 10.90
CA ALA A 311 29.69 0.34 11.58
C ALA A 311 29.13 1.43 12.50
N GLN A 312 29.98 2.25 13.15
CA GLN A 312 29.54 3.43 13.89
C GLN A 312 28.91 4.49 12.98
N LEU A 313 29.56 4.80 11.84
CA LEU A 313 29.00 5.72 10.85
C LEU A 313 27.66 5.21 10.27
N ASN A 314 27.48 3.91 10.16
CA ASN A 314 26.20 3.34 9.72
C ASN A 314 25.08 3.57 10.76
N ILE A 315 25.37 3.56 12.06
CA ILE A 315 24.41 3.92 13.11
C ILE A 315 24.04 5.40 12.96
N GLU A 316 25.04 6.27 12.82
CA GLU A 316 24.83 7.70 12.63
C GLU A 316 24.01 7.99 11.37
N ASN A 317 24.34 7.34 10.25
CA ASN A 317 23.58 7.45 9.00
C ASN A 317 22.12 6.99 9.15
N ALA A 318 21.86 5.92 9.91
CA ALA A 318 20.51 5.44 10.19
C ALA A 318 19.72 6.46 11.04
N ASP A 319 20.34 7.11 12.00
CA ASP A 319 19.70 8.16 12.81
C ASP A 319 19.47 9.44 12.00
N LEU A 320 20.43 9.85 11.17
CA LEU A 320 20.25 10.97 10.23
C LEU A 320 19.10 10.72 9.26
N ALA A 321 18.96 9.49 8.75
CA ALA A 321 17.85 9.11 7.88
C ALA A 321 16.49 9.14 8.61
N ARG A 322 16.46 8.85 9.92
CA ARG A 322 15.26 9.02 10.75
C ARG A 322 14.93 10.50 10.92
N MET A 323 15.93 11.33 11.26
CA MET A 323 15.74 12.78 11.43
C MET A 323 15.27 13.44 10.11
N GLN A 324 15.82 13.02 8.96
CA GLN A 324 15.41 13.51 7.65
C GLN A 324 13.94 13.18 7.38
N LEU A 325 13.49 11.93 7.66
CA LEU A 325 12.09 11.56 7.51
C LEU A 325 11.19 12.35 8.48
N GLU A 326 11.61 12.53 9.72
CA GLU A 326 10.87 13.33 10.69
C GLU A 326 10.66 14.77 10.22
N GLN A 327 11.70 15.38 9.64
CA GLN A 327 11.61 16.73 9.08
C GLN A 327 10.67 16.77 7.87
N SER A 328 10.76 15.78 6.96
CA SER A 328 9.86 15.66 5.80
C SER A 328 8.40 15.55 6.26
N LEU A 329 8.11 14.64 7.19
CA LEU A 329 6.75 14.45 7.72
C LEU A 329 6.18 15.70 8.37
N ARG A 330 7.01 16.50 9.07
CA ARG A 330 6.60 17.81 9.62
C ARG A 330 6.23 18.79 8.52
N SER A 331 7.03 18.84 7.45
CA SER A 331 6.77 19.69 6.28
C SER A 331 5.50 19.24 5.55
N ASP A 332 5.40 17.95 5.23
CA ASP A 332 4.26 17.38 4.54
C ASP A 332 2.95 17.58 5.32
N LEU A 333 3.01 17.41 6.64
CA LEU A 333 1.86 17.67 7.52
C LEU A 333 1.46 19.15 7.51
N ALA A 334 2.42 20.07 7.54
CA ALA A 334 2.14 21.51 7.52
C ALA A 334 1.51 21.92 6.18
N ASP A 335 2.01 21.41 5.06
CA ASP A 335 1.49 21.68 3.72
C ASP A 335 0.07 21.10 3.56
N LEU A 336 -0.14 19.84 3.94
CA LEU A 336 -1.44 19.19 3.91
C LEU A 336 -2.45 19.90 4.82
N TRP A 337 -2.03 20.33 6.00
CA TRP A 337 -2.87 21.08 6.93
C TRP A 337 -3.29 22.42 6.36
N GLN A 338 -2.37 23.13 5.71
CA GLN A 338 -2.69 24.39 5.06
C GLN A 338 -3.67 24.19 3.89
N ALA A 339 -3.43 23.18 3.06
CA ALA A 339 -4.33 22.79 1.97
C ALA A 339 -5.71 22.41 2.50
N TYR A 340 -5.79 21.61 3.55
CA TYR A 340 -7.05 21.20 4.19
C TYR A 340 -7.86 22.41 4.70
N LYS A 341 -7.23 23.34 5.41
CA LYS A 341 -7.90 24.57 5.88
C LYS A 341 -8.40 25.45 4.74
N ASN A 342 -7.61 25.57 3.69
CA ASN A 342 -8.01 26.35 2.51
C ASN A 342 -9.19 25.70 1.80
N ASN A 343 -9.16 24.38 1.62
CA ASN A 343 -10.25 23.64 1.00
C ASN A 343 -11.55 23.69 1.84
N LEU A 344 -11.46 23.66 3.18
CA LEU A 344 -12.64 23.86 4.06
C LEU A 344 -13.26 25.26 3.85
N ARG A 345 -12.45 26.32 3.73
CA ARG A 345 -12.95 27.66 3.45
C ARG A 345 -13.55 27.77 2.07
N LEU A 346 -12.89 27.18 1.07
CA LEU A 346 -13.41 27.12 -0.30
C LEU A 346 -14.73 26.37 -0.33
N LEU A 347 -14.86 25.25 0.36
CA LEU A 347 -16.09 24.48 0.46
C LEU A 347 -17.25 25.31 1.06
N SER A 348 -16.97 26.12 2.08
CA SER A 348 -17.99 27.04 2.65
C SER A 348 -18.44 28.08 1.63
N LEU A 349 -17.48 28.71 0.90
CA LEU A 349 -17.78 29.69 -0.13
C LEU A 349 -18.58 29.09 -1.29
N GLU A 350 -18.19 27.89 -1.77
CA GLU A 350 -18.91 27.24 -2.88
C GLU A 350 -20.30 26.74 -2.48
N ARG A 351 -20.57 26.48 -1.19
CA ARG A 351 -21.92 26.21 -0.70
C ARG A 351 -22.83 27.44 -0.84
N GLU A 352 -22.34 28.62 -0.46
CA GLU A 352 -23.06 29.88 -0.62
C GLU A 352 -23.28 30.21 -2.10
N ASN A 353 -22.24 30.01 -2.94
CA ASN A 353 -22.33 30.20 -4.38
C ASN A 353 -23.35 29.27 -5.04
N LEU A 354 -23.42 28.02 -4.63
CA LEU A 354 -24.40 27.06 -5.16
C LEU A 354 -25.83 27.51 -4.86
N VAL A 355 -26.11 27.96 -3.64
CA VAL A 355 -27.46 28.47 -3.26
C VAL A 355 -27.85 29.65 -4.15
N THR A 356 -26.93 30.61 -4.35
CA THR A 356 -27.14 31.77 -5.21
C THR A 356 -27.35 31.36 -6.68
N ALA A 357 -26.56 30.39 -7.18
CA ALA A 357 -26.70 29.89 -8.56
C ALA A 357 -28.04 29.15 -8.77
N GLN A 358 -28.50 28.39 -7.78
CA GLN A 358 -29.80 27.73 -7.82
C GLN A 358 -30.95 28.73 -7.87
N GLU A 359 -30.89 29.78 -7.06
CA GLU A 359 -31.91 30.84 -7.05
C GLU A 359 -31.90 31.63 -8.37
N ASN A 360 -30.70 32.00 -8.87
CA ASN A 360 -30.56 32.66 -10.16
C ASN A 360 -31.14 31.82 -11.31
N HIS A 361 -30.82 30.53 -11.36
CA HIS A 361 -31.38 29.61 -12.36
C HIS A 361 -32.91 29.51 -12.25
N TYR A 362 -33.45 29.43 -11.03
CA TYR A 362 -34.89 29.37 -10.82
C TYR A 362 -35.58 30.63 -11.35
N ILE A 363 -35.09 31.84 -11.00
CA ILE A 363 -35.63 33.12 -11.50
C ILE A 363 -35.51 33.20 -13.04
N ALA A 364 -34.38 32.82 -13.58
CA ALA A 364 -34.15 32.81 -15.03
C ALA A 364 -35.12 31.87 -15.75
N HIS A 365 -35.37 30.66 -15.18
CA HIS A 365 -36.33 29.71 -15.73
C HIS A 365 -37.77 30.26 -15.77
N GLU A 366 -38.26 30.84 -14.65
CA GLU A 366 -39.59 31.44 -14.58
C GLU A 366 -39.74 32.58 -15.63
N ARG A 367 -38.75 33.50 -15.72
CA ARG A 367 -38.78 34.58 -16.69
C ARG A 367 -38.71 34.09 -18.14
N TYR A 368 -37.97 33.03 -18.40
CA TYR A 368 -37.88 32.41 -19.72
C TYR A 368 -39.23 31.79 -20.14
N MET A 369 -39.92 31.10 -19.19
CA MET A 369 -41.25 30.55 -19.45
C MET A 369 -42.29 31.64 -19.78
N LEU A 370 -42.21 32.78 -19.10
CA LEU A 370 -43.02 33.97 -19.40
C LEU A 370 -42.68 34.72 -20.65
N GLY A 371 -41.58 34.32 -21.34
CA GLY A 371 -41.05 34.98 -22.56
C GLY A 371 -40.37 36.33 -22.32
N SER A 372 -40.03 36.66 -21.06
CA SER A 372 -39.36 37.90 -20.65
C SER A 372 -37.84 37.76 -20.53
N LEU A 373 -37.28 36.59 -20.86
CA LEU A 373 -35.85 36.32 -20.88
C LEU A 373 -35.45 35.65 -22.19
N SER A 374 -34.28 35.99 -22.73
CA SER A 374 -33.76 35.35 -23.94
C SER A 374 -33.25 33.94 -23.72
N GLY A 375 -33.18 33.13 -24.79
CA GLY A 375 -32.63 31.77 -24.73
C GLY A 375 -31.13 31.76 -24.35
N ILE A 376 -30.38 32.79 -24.66
CA ILE A 376 -28.95 32.93 -24.34
C ILE A 376 -28.81 33.16 -22.82
N GLU A 377 -29.56 34.12 -22.26
CA GLU A 377 -29.52 34.41 -20.82
C GLU A 377 -29.95 33.17 -19.98
N MET A 378 -30.97 32.45 -20.46
CA MET A 378 -31.37 31.19 -19.81
C MET A 378 -30.25 30.13 -19.85
N ARG A 379 -29.54 30.00 -20.98
CA ARG A 379 -28.39 29.11 -21.10
C ARG A 379 -27.25 29.49 -20.16
N GLU A 380 -26.97 30.77 -20.03
CA GLU A 380 -25.95 31.29 -19.12
C GLU A 380 -26.28 30.97 -17.67
N ALA A 381 -27.53 31.12 -17.24
CA ALA A 381 -27.99 30.72 -15.90
C ALA A 381 -27.87 29.19 -15.67
N GLN A 382 -28.21 28.37 -16.67
CA GLN A 382 -28.03 26.92 -16.61
C GLN A 382 -26.55 26.52 -16.48
N GLN A 383 -25.67 27.17 -17.27
CA GLN A 383 -24.24 26.87 -17.23
C GLN A 383 -23.64 27.33 -15.90
N SER A 384 -24.02 28.48 -15.36
CA SER A 384 -23.60 28.99 -14.05
C SER A 384 -23.99 28.04 -12.91
N LEU A 385 -25.18 27.44 -12.97
CA LEU A 385 -25.60 26.43 -12.01
C LEU A 385 -24.72 25.17 -12.11
N LEU A 386 -24.51 24.63 -13.32
CA LEU A 386 -23.70 23.44 -13.54
C LEU A 386 -22.26 23.67 -13.08
N ASP A 387 -21.69 24.84 -13.34
CA ASP A 387 -20.34 25.20 -12.90
C ASP A 387 -20.24 25.32 -11.38
N ALA A 388 -21.29 25.85 -10.71
CA ALA A 388 -21.35 25.90 -9.24
C ALA A 388 -21.47 24.50 -8.62
N GLU A 389 -22.27 23.60 -9.22
CA GLU A 389 -22.37 22.20 -8.81
C GLU A 389 -21.04 21.47 -8.97
N GLU A 390 -20.28 21.76 -10.02
CA GLU A 390 -18.95 21.16 -10.26
C GLU A 390 -17.92 21.68 -9.24
N ARG A 391 -17.87 23.00 -8.99
CA ARG A 391 -16.92 23.60 -8.04
C ARG A 391 -17.13 23.11 -6.62
N ILE A 392 -18.39 23.00 -6.13
CA ILE A 392 -18.63 22.47 -4.79
C ILE A 392 -18.25 20.99 -4.69
N LEU A 393 -18.53 20.19 -5.72
CA LEU A 393 -18.18 18.77 -5.77
C LEU A 393 -16.66 18.58 -5.76
N GLU A 394 -15.92 19.39 -6.50
CA GLU A 394 -14.47 19.40 -6.52
C GLU A 394 -13.89 19.82 -5.16
N ALA A 395 -14.44 20.89 -4.54
CA ALA A 395 -14.04 21.34 -3.21
C ALA A 395 -14.27 20.26 -2.14
N GLN A 396 -15.43 19.57 -2.18
CA GLN A 396 -15.71 18.44 -1.27
C GLN A 396 -14.69 17.30 -1.43
N TYR A 397 -14.44 16.88 -2.66
CA TYR A 397 -13.51 15.79 -2.95
C TYR A 397 -12.07 16.15 -2.56
N ASN A 398 -11.59 17.35 -2.92
CA ASN A 398 -10.25 17.80 -2.56
C ASN A 398 -10.05 17.93 -1.06
N THR A 399 -11.08 18.38 -0.33
CA THR A 399 -11.05 18.42 1.14
C THR A 399 -10.94 17.00 1.72
N LYS A 400 -11.71 16.06 1.15
CA LYS A 400 -11.66 14.65 1.57
C LYS A 400 -10.31 13.99 1.28
N LEU A 401 -9.70 14.28 0.15
CA LEU A 401 -8.34 13.81 -0.15
C LEU A 401 -7.31 14.33 0.86
N CYS A 402 -7.40 15.60 1.24
CA CYS A 402 -6.54 16.16 2.29
C CYS A 402 -6.77 15.46 3.65
N GLU A 403 -8.02 15.18 4.01
CA GLU A 403 -8.38 14.43 5.22
C GLU A 403 -7.75 13.03 5.20
N ILE A 404 -7.91 12.28 4.10
CA ILE A 404 -7.33 10.94 3.92
C ILE A 404 -5.80 10.99 4.09
N SER A 405 -5.12 11.92 3.43
CA SER A 405 -3.68 12.08 3.52
C SER A 405 -3.20 12.48 4.92
N LEU A 406 -3.93 13.34 5.62
CA LEU A 406 -3.66 13.72 7.01
C LEU A 406 -3.80 12.51 7.96
N ARG A 407 -4.83 11.68 7.77
CA ARG A 407 -5.01 10.45 8.56
C ARG A 407 -3.95 9.40 8.24
N GLN A 408 -3.56 9.27 6.97
CA GLN A 408 -2.47 8.36 6.56
C GLN A 408 -1.15 8.77 7.21
N ILE A 409 -0.78 10.04 7.13
CA ILE A 409 0.51 10.53 7.70
C ILE A 409 0.53 10.41 9.22
N SER A 410 -0.62 10.58 9.89
CA SER A 410 -0.75 10.44 11.33
C SER A 410 -0.84 8.99 11.82
N GLY A 411 -0.95 8.00 10.89
CA GLY A 411 -1.12 6.59 11.24
C GLY A 411 -2.52 6.24 11.78
N ASP A 412 -3.52 7.09 11.53
CA ASP A 412 -4.93 6.95 11.98
C ASP A 412 -5.87 6.58 10.83
N ILE A 413 -5.34 6.12 9.69
CA ILE A 413 -6.13 5.82 8.49
C ILE A 413 -7.12 4.67 8.71
N MET A 414 -6.83 3.76 9.65
CA MET A 414 -7.67 2.59 9.95
C MET A 414 -9.04 2.99 10.53
N LYS A 415 -9.23 4.24 10.93
CA LYS A 415 -10.54 4.76 11.37
C LYS A 415 -11.62 4.68 10.29
N TYR A 416 -11.25 4.57 9.02
CA TYR A 416 -12.20 4.33 7.92
C TYR A 416 -12.77 2.91 7.89
N MET A 417 -12.31 2.01 8.76
CA MET A 417 -12.86 0.65 8.94
C MET A 417 -13.88 0.57 10.08
N GLU A 418 -13.95 1.58 10.94
CA GLU A 418 -14.91 1.69 12.05
C GLU A 418 -16.26 2.26 11.57
#